data_8d3a1f606b30c52ddcc09c17cd36d63e
#
_entry.id   8d3a1f606b30c52ddcc09c17cd36d63e
#
_cell.length_a   1.000
_cell.length_b   1.000
_cell.length_c   1.000
_cell.angle_alpha   90.00
_cell.angle_beta   90.00
_cell.angle_gamma   90.00
#
_symmetry.space_group_name_H-M   'P 1'
#
loop_
_entity.id
_entity.type
_entity.pdbx_description
1 polymer ?
#
loop_
_entity_poly.entity_id
_entity_poly.type
_entity_poly.pdbx_seq_one_letter_code
_entity_poly.pdbx_strand_id
1 'polypeptide(L)'
;MLIMTTLVGKNLLDQLSVDEMANMIAMAGYQTAAMDSVGKVATLDFDGPAAINNNFTGVGSIGFPIEVVVASTWNKELAQAWGECMGKISQEMGAEGWYAPGMNTHRTAFGARNYEYFSEDGVLAGNMGAKAVEGARKYGVYSYIKHFALYEGNAKMVSVWSNEQAIREIYLKPFEISVKDGGANAVMVSWSFVGHKWAGETSQLMNTVLRDRVGIQRNGTYGFLPK
;
A
#
# COMPACT_ATOMS: atom_id res chain seq x y z
N MET A 1 2.03 -13.74 10.21
CA MET A 1 2.70 -14.95 10.74
C MET A 1 1.71 -15.98 11.29
N LEU A 2 0.61 -15.58 11.93
CA LEU A 2 -0.37 -16.53 12.47
C LEU A 2 -0.95 -17.53 11.44
N ILE A 3 -1.23 -17.11 10.21
CA ILE A 3 -1.80 -18.00 9.18
C ILE A 3 -0.76 -19.03 8.70
N MET A 4 0.50 -18.65 8.59
CA MET A 4 1.56 -19.54 8.13
C MET A 4 2.01 -20.56 9.21
N THR A 5 1.77 -20.27 10.47
CA THR A 5 2.07 -21.18 11.60
C THR A 5 0.89 -22.03 12.02
N THR A 6 -0.30 -21.79 11.48
CA THR A 6 -1.46 -22.65 11.70
C THR A 6 -1.39 -23.90 10.82
N LEU A 7 -2.00 -24.99 11.27
CA LEU A 7 -2.10 -26.23 10.49
C LEU A 7 -2.73 -25.95 9.09
N VAL A 8 -3.71 -25.07 9.02
CA VAL A 8 -4.37 -24.68 7.77
C VAL A 8 -3.40 -23.98 6.82
N GLY A 9 -2.60 -23.02 7.32
CA GLY A 9 -1.63 -22.31 6.49
C GLY A 9 -0.52 -23.24 5.96
N LYS A 10 -0.05 -24.17 6.79
CA LYS A 10 0.90 -25.19 6.37
C LYS A 10 0.29 -26.12 5.30
N ASN A 11 -0.90 -26.62 5.53
CA ASN A 11 -1.59 -27.48 4.57
C ASN A 11 -1.85 -26.78 3.22
N LEU A 12 -2.06 -25.46 3.22
CA LEU A 12 -2.17 -24.68 1.98
C LEU A 12 -0.84 -24.63 1.24
N LEU A 13 0.25 -24.33 1.95
CA LEU A 13 1.58 -24.28 1.34
C LEU A 13 2.06 -25.64 0.83
N ASP A 14 1.72 -26.72 1.51
CA ASP A 14 2.09 -28.09 1.12
C ASP A 14 1.39 -28.53 -0.18
N GLN A 15 0.39 -27.80 -0.67
CA GLN A 15 -0.26 -28.06 -1.96
C GLN A 15 0.46 -27.39 -3.13
N LEU A 16 1.32 -26.41 -2.87
CA LEU A 16 2.02 -25.66 -3.91
C LEU A 16 3.21 -26.46 -4.45
N SER A 17 3.36 -26.47 -5.76
CA SER A 17 4.60 -26.95 -6.38
C SER A 17 5.74 -25.96 -6.16
N VAL A 18 6.98 -26.43 -6.29
CA VAL A 18 8.17 -25.58 -6.22
C VAL A 18 8.14 -24.51 -7.31
N ASP A 19 7.65 -24.86 -8.51
CA ASP A 19 7.57 -23.93 -9.63
C ASP A 19 6.53 -22.84 -9.38
N GLU A 20 5.38 -23.15 -8.79
CA GLU A 20 4.39 -22.14 -8.38
C GLU A 20 4.94 -21.19 -7.33
N MET A 21 5.64 -21.71 -6.32
CA MET A 21 6.30 -20.88 -5.30
C MET A 21 7.39 -19.99 -5.92
N ALA A 22 8.21 -20.53 -6.80
CA ALA A 22 9.25 -19.79 -7.51
C ALA A 22 8.66 -18.68 -8.39
N ASN A 23 7.61 -18.99 -9.16
CA ASN A 23 6.92 -18.02 -10.00
C ASN A 23 6.25 -16.92 -9.18
N MET A 24 5.62 -17.25 -8.05
CA MET A 24 5.03 -16.25 -7.15
C MET A 24 6.06 -15.23 -6.63
N ILE A 25 7.29 -15.67 -6.43
CA ILE A 25 8.38 -14.80 -5.98
C ILE A 25 9.03 -14.05 -7.16
N ALA A 26 9.35 -14.76 -8.24
CA ALA A 26 10.14 -14.23 -9.35
C ALA A 26 9.33 -13.34 -10.30
N MET A 27 8.05 -13.65 -10.49
CA MET A 27 7.14 -12.94 -11.41
C MET A 27 6.32 -11.86 -10.70
N ALA A 28 6.67 -11.49 -9.49
CA ALA A 28 6.08 -10.36 -8.77
C ALA A 28 6.53 -9.02 -9.39
N GLY A 29 5.72 -7.99 -9.18
CA GLY A 29 5.96 -6.65 -9.73
C GLY A 29 4.93 -6.28 -10.76
N TYR A 30 4.00 -5.39 -10.38
CA TYR A 30 2.81 -5.02 -11.15
C TYR A 30 1.91 -6.20 -11.52
N GLN A 31 2.09 -7.34 -10.89
CA GLN A 31 1.30 -8.56 -11.09
C GLN A 31 1.54 -9.58 -9.98
N THR A 32 0.66 -10.56 -9.89
CA THR A 32 0.91 -11.81 -9.15
C THR A 32 0.64 -13.00 -10.05
N ALA A 33 1.48 -14.04 -9.95
CA ALA A 33 1.30 -15.26 -10.73
C ALA A 33 0.05 -16.05 -10.29
N ALA A 34 -0.53 -16.81 -11.20
CA ALA A 34 -1.52 -17.84 -10.88
C ALA A 34 -0.84 -18.98 -10.09
N MET A 35 -1.62 -19.66 -9.26
CA MET A 35 -1.23 -20.90 -8.58
C MET A 35 -2.42 -21.86 -8.69
N ASP A 36 -2.38 -22.71 -9.70
CA ASP A 36 -3.53 -23.57 -10.09
C ASP A 36 -3.84 -24.62 -9.03
N SER A 37 -2.80 -25.11 -8.34
CA SER A 37 -2.95 -26.09 -7.26
C SER A 37 -3.84 -25.63 -6.10
N VAL A 38 -3.97 -24.31 -5.89
CA VAL A 38 -4.81 -23.71 -4.84
C VAL A 38 -5.89 -22.77 -5.40
N GLY A 39 -6.11 -22.79 -6.71
CA GLY A 39 -7.14 -21.98 -7.37
C GLY A 39 -6.90 -20.46 -7.31
N LYS A 40 -5.66 -20.02 -7.09
CA LYS A 40 -5.32 -18.60 -7.13
C LYS A 40 -5.14 -18.14 -8.57
N VAL A 41 -5.92 -17.15 -8.99
CA VAL A 41 -5.79 -16.52 -10.30
C VAL A 41 -4.60 -15.55 -10.36
N ALA A 42 -4.08 -15.28 -11.56
CA ALA A 42 -3.17 -14.18 -11.78
C ALA A 42 -3.90 -12.85 -11.58
N THR A 43 -3.18 -11.83 -11.12
CA THR A 43 -3.70 -10.47 -10.97
C THR A 43 -2.74 -9.47 -11.56
N LEU A 44 -3.27 -8.34 -12.04
CA LEU A 44 -2.49 -7.18 -12.46
C LEU A 44 -2.62 -6.05 -11.43
N ASP A 45 -1.49 -5.41 -11.18
CA ASP A 45 -1.41 -4.28 -10.28
C ASP A 45 -0.97 -3.03 -11.05
N PHE A 46 -1.58 -1.91 -10.75
CA PHE A 46 -1.29 -0.65 -11.43
C PHE A 46 -0.83 0.40 -10.43
N ASP A 47 0.03 1.30 -10.88
CA ASP A 47 0.51 2.43 -10.09
C ASP A 47 -0.33 3.70 -10.36
N GLY A 48 -0.04 4.74 -9.60
CA GLY A 48 -0.58 6.07 -9.79
C GLY A 48 -1.72 6.43 -8.84
N PRO A 49 -1.46 7.32 -7.87
CA PRO A 49 -2.50 7.75 -6.93
C PRO A 49 -3.62 8.54 -7.60
N ALA A 50 -3.30 9.41 -8.55
CA ALA A 50 -4.28 10.26 -9.23
C ALA A 50 -4.49 9.90 -10.71
N ALA A 51 -3.85 8.85 -11.19
CA ALA A 51 -4.02 8.30 -12.51
C ALA A 51 -3.49 6.86 -12.53
N ILE A 52 -4.27 5.95 -13.03
CA ILE A 52 -3.85 4.56 -13.15
C ILE A 52 -2.85 4.44 -14.30
N ASN A 53 -1.72 3.82 -14.06
CA ASN A 53 -0.75 3.51 -15.11
C ASN A 53 0.00 2.20 -14.83
N ASN A 54 0.48 1.59 -15.90
CA ASN A 54 1.36 0.44 -15.83
C ASN A 54 2.51 0.64 -16.81
N ASN A 55 3.71 0.83 -16.26
CA ASN A 55 4.92 1.12 -17.03
C ASN A 55 5.35 -0.02 -17.94
N PHE A 56 4.91 -1.25 -17.69
CA PHE A 56 5.27 -2.41 -18.50
C PHE A 56 4.35 -2.59 -19.71
N THR A 57 3.06 -2.29 -19.54
CA THR A 57 2.07 -2.41 -20.62
C THR A 57 1.85 -1.11 -21.39
N GLY A 58 2.29 0.02 -20.83
CA GLY A 58 2.02 1.35 -21.38
C GLY A 58 0.57 1.80 -21.25
N VAL A 59 -0.26 1.06 -20.52
CA VAL A 59 -1.66 1.41 -20.28
C VAL A 59 -1.73 2.52 -19.22
N GLY A 60 -2.56 3.52 -19.48
CA GLY A 60 -2.79 4.63 -18.56
C GLY A 60 -4.21 5.19 -18.66
N SER A 61 -4.70 5.75 -17.54
CA SER A 61 -6.00 6.41 -17.44
C SER A 61 -5.89 7.93 -17.62
N ILE A 62 -7.05 8.58 -17.63
CA ILE A 62 -7.13 10.03 -17.42
C ILE A 62 -6.68 10.37 -16.00
N GLY A 63 -6.25 11.63 -15.79
CA GLY A 63 -5.90 12.15 -14.46
C GLY A 63 -7.13 12.55 -13.65
N PHE A 64 -7.06 12.28 -12.36
CA PHE A 64 -8.01 12.71 -11.33
C PHE A 64 -7.36 13.78 -10.43
N PRO A 65 -8.13 14.45 -9.55
CA PRO A 65 -7.54 15.31 -8.53
C PRO A 65 -6.51 14.56 -7.70
N ILE A 66 -5.38 15.21 -7.44
CA ILE A 66 -4.31 14.65 -6.59
C ILE A 66 -4.74 14.59 -5.13
N GLU A 67 -4.13 13.73 -4.34
CA GLU A 67 -4.53 13.42 -2.97
C GLU A 67 -4.58 14.65 -2.05
N VAL A 68 -3.61 15.56 -2.15
CA VAL A 68 -3.61 16.80 -1.37
C VAL A 68 -4.83 17.68 -1.69
N VAL A 69 -5.29 17.69 -2.94
CA VAL A 69 -6.49 18.43 -3.34
C VAL A 69 -7.74 17.77 -2.77
N VAL A 70 -7.81 16.43 -2.82
CA VAL A 70 -8.91 15.67 -2.20
C VAL A 70 -8.99 15.95 -0.71
N ALA A 71 -7.86 15.92 -0.01
CA ALA A 71 -7.81 16.19 1.43
C ALA A 71 -8.17 17.64 1.79
N SER A 72 -7.84 18.60 0.93
CA SER A 72 -8.17 20.01 1.13
C SER A 72 -9.67 20.28 1.17
N THR A 73 -10.48 19.35 0.72
CA THR A 73 -11.95 19.43 0.84
C THR A 73 -12.46 19.17 2.26
N TRP A 74 -11.69 18.49 3.11
CA TRP A 74 -12.10 18.00 4.44
C TRP A 74 -13.37 17.14 4.40
N ASN A 75 -13.70 16.58 3.25
CA ASN A 75 -14.93 15.86 3.00
C ASN A 75 -14.65 14.37 2.72
N LYS A 76 -15.07 13.52 3.64
CA LYS A 76 -14.89 12.06 3.57
C LYS A 76 -15.68 11.42 2.43
N GLU A 77 -16.86 11.94 2.11
CA GLU A 77 -17.71 11.46 1.03
C GLU A 77 -17.05 11.72 -0.33
N LEU A 78 -16.41 12.88 -0.50
CA LEU A 78 -15.63 13.16 -1.71
C LEU A 78 -14.39 12.28 -1.83
N ALA A 79 -13.70 12.01 -0.71
CA ALA A 79 -12.57 11.07 -0.71
C ALA A 79 -13.03 9.65 -1.09
N GLN A 80 -14.20 9.22 -0.61
CA GLN A 80 -14.78 7.93 -0.98
C GLN A 80 -15.17 7.89 -2.47
N ALA A 81 -15.83 8.93 -2.96
CA ALA A 81 -16.21 9.05 -4.38
C ALA A 81 -14.99 9.05 -5.29
N TRP A 82 -13.90 9.74 -4.88
CA TRP A 82 -12.62 9.67 -5.58
C TRP A 82 -12.06 8.24 -5.64
N GLY A 83 -12.08 7.53 -4.51
CA GLY A 83 -11.68 6.12 -4.45
C GLY A 83 -12.58 5.23 -5.32
N GLU A 84 -13.89 5.49 -5.38
CA GLU A 84 -14.82 4.78 -6.27
C GLU A 84 -14.48 5.00 -7.75
N CYS A 85 -14.14 6.22 -8.14
CA CYS A 85 -13.71 6.51 -9.50
C CYS A 85 -12.41 5.76 -9.86
N MET A 86 -11.43 5.74 -8.94
CA MET A 86 -10.20 5.00 -9.12
C MET A 86 -10.44 3.50 -9.21
N GLY A 87 -11.30 2.96 -8.35
CA GLY A 87 -11.69 1.55 -8.37
C GLY A 87 -12.39 1.15 -9.68
N LYS A 88 -13.33 1.95 -10.14
CA LYS A 88 -14.04 1.72 -11.39
C LYS A 88 -13.10 1.70 -12.59
N ILE A 89 -12.23 2.70 -12.70
CA ILE A 89 -11.28 2.76 -13.81
C ILE A 89 -10.27 1.60 -13.76
N SER A 90 -9.83 1.23 -12.55
CA SER A 90 -8.97 0.04 -12.39
C SER A 90 -9.64 -1.22 -12.92
N GLN A 91 -10.92 -1.42 -12.59
CA GLN A 91 -11.70 -2.55 -13.06
C GLN A 91 -11.86 -2.53 -14.59
N GLU A 92 -12.17 -1.37 -15.18
CA GLU A 92 -12.29 -1.20 -16.64
C GLU A 92 -10.96 -1.47 -17.36
N MET A 93 -9.83 -1.22 -16.70
CA MET A 93 -8.48 -1.48 -17.23
C MET A 93 -7.94 -2.88 -16.90
N GLY A 94 -8.70 -3.71 -16.20
CA GLY A 94 -8.31 -5.07 -15.81
C GLY A 94 -7.25 -5.10 -14.69
N ALA A 95 -7.23 -4.08 -13.81
CA ALA A 95 -6.36 -4.04 -12.66
C ALA A 95 -7.11 -4.45 -11.40
N GLU A 96 -6.60 -5.43 -10.69
CA GLU A 96 -7.11 -5.86 -9.38
C GLU A 96 -6.39 -5.16 -8.24
N GLY A 97 -5.13 -4.74 -8.42
CA GLY A 97 -4.33 -4.06 -7.41
C GLY A 97 -3.99 -2.62 -7.81
N TRP A 98 -4.11 -1.73 -6.85
CA TRP A 98 -3.80 -0.31 -7.00
C TRP A 98 -2.71 0.13 -6.02
N TYR A 99 -1.56 0.57 -6.53
CA TYR A 99 -0.42 1.05 -5.73
C TYR A 99 -0.68 2.47 -5.20
N ALA A 100 -1.69 2.57 -4.36
CA ALA A 100 -2.17 3.80 -3.70
C ALA A 100 -3.17 3.43 -2.58
N PRO A 101 -3.66 4.42 -1.80
CA PRO A 101 -3.23 5.81 -1.74
C PRO A 101 -1.88 6.01 -1.05
N GLY A 102 -1.26 7.18 -1.25
CA GLY A 102 -0.09 7.62 -0.52
C GLY A 102 -0.45 8.10 0.88
N MET A 103 0.15 7.47 1.91
CA MET A 103 -0.23 7.69 3.31
C MET A 103 0.83 8.42 4.13
N ASN A 104 1.96 8.77 3.53
CA ASN A 104 2.99 9.53 4.25
C ASN A 104 2.51 10.97 4.54
N THR A 105 3.09 11.59 5.55
CA THR A 105 2.71 12.93 5.94
C THR A 105 3.57 13.99 5.26
N HIS A 106 3.02 15.19 5.06
CA HIS A 106 3.79 16.34 4.62
C HIS A 106 4.68 16.81 5.76
N ARG A 107 5.99 16.66 5.62
CA ARG A 107 6.95 17.10 6.64
C ARG A 107 7.57 18.46 6.35
N THR A 108 7.69 18.80 5.10
CA THR A 108 8.23 20.07 4.63
C THR A 108 7.49 20.49 3.37
N ALA A 109 7.35 21.79 3.15
CA ALA A 109 6.77 22.34 1.94
C ALA A 109 7.51 21.91 0.66
N PHE A 110 8.78 21.56 0.79
CA PHE A 110 9.64 21.13 -0.33
C PHE A 110 9.66 19.62 -0.53
N GLY A 111 8.75 18.87 0.12
CA GLY A 111 8.61 17.42 -0.06
C GLY A 111 8.26 17.08 -1.51
N ALA A 112 9.14 16.36 -2.19
CA ALA A 112 8.99 16.08 -3.63
C ALA A 112 7.71 15.30 -3.98
N ARG A 113 7.14 14.59 -3.02
CA ARG A 113 5.96 13.73 -3.19
C ARG A 113 4.73 14.21 -2.41
N ASN A 114 4.73 15.45 -1.90
CA ASN A 114 3.57 15.98 -1.18
C ASN A 114 2.28 15.98 -2.01
N TYR A 115 2.37 16.03 -3.32
CA TYR A 115 1.21 16.00 -4.22
C TYR A 115 0.42 14.69 -4.12
N GLU A 116 1.09 13.58 -3.80
CA GLU A 116 0.47 12.26 -3.68
C GLU A 116 0.25 11.83 -2.23
N TYR A 117 0.35 12.73 -1.28
CA TYR A 117 0.05 12.52 0.13
C TYR A 117 -1.05 13.47 0.58
N PHE A 118 -1.95 13.01 1.42
CA PHE A 118 -3.15 13.75 1.78
C PHE A 118 -2.88 15.01 2.62
N SER A 119 -2.03 14.91 3.66
CA SER A 119 -1.89 16.00 4.65
C SER A 119 -0.62 15.87 5.48
N GLU A 120 -0.28 16.95 6.18
CA GLU A 120 0.68 16.94 7.28
C GLU A 120 0.09 16.31 8.55
N ASP A 121 -1.24 16.33 8.70
CA ASP A 121 -1.96 15.72 9.82
C ASP A 121 -2.24 14.24 9.54
N GLY A 122 -1.69 13.37 10.39
CA GLY A 122 -1.82 11.92 10.24
C GLY A 122 -3.26 11.42 10.42
N VAL A 123 -4.10 12.13 11.19
CA VAL A 123 -5.51 11.76 11.40
C VAL A 123 -6.34 12.13 10.18
N LEU A 124 -6.16 13.35 9.64
CA LEU A 124 -6.81 13.76 8.41
C LEU A 124 -6.41 12.84 7.25
N ALA A 125 -5.10 12.63 7.07
CA ALA A 125 -4.59 11.72 6.03
C ALA A 125 -5.17 10.31 6.17
N GLY A 126 -5.20 9.77 7.38
CA GLY A 126 -5.76 8.45 7.65
C GLY A 126 -7.24 8.35 7.31
N ASN A 127 -8.04 9.33 7.71
CA ASN A 127 -9.49 9.36 7.43
C ASN A 127 -9.79 9.48 5.94
N MET A 128 -9.06 10.33 5.21
CA MET A 128 -9.22 10.46 3.76
C MET A 128 -8.78 9.20 3.03
N GLY A 129 -7.61 8.66 3.40
CA GLY A 129 -7.10 7.41 2.86
C GLY A 129 -8.00 6.22 3.13
N ALA A 130 -8.55 6.10 4.34
CA ALA A 130 -9.51 5.04 4.67
C ALA A 130 -10.72 5.07 3.74
N LYS A 131 -11.26 6.25 3.47
CA LYS A 131 -12.41 6.41 2.56
C LYS A 131 -12.06 6.15 1.10
N ALA A 132 -10.89 6.55 0.67
CA ALA A 132 -10.38 6.21 -0.66
C ALA A 132 -10.26 4.70 -0.85
N VAL A 133 -9.68 4.00 0.12
CA VAL A 133 -9.57 2.53 0.13
C VAL A 133 -10.96 1.88 0.11
N GLU A 134 -11.89 2.34 0.96
CA GLU A 134 -13.26 1.84 1.00
C GLU A 134 -13.94 2.00 -0.36
N GLY A 135 -13.76 3.16 -1.02
CA GLY A 135 -14.29 3.43 -2.35
C GLY A 135 -13.76 2.45 -3.41
N ALA A 136 -12.45 2.28 -3.50
CA ALA A 136 -11.83 1.37 -4.46
C ALA A 136 -12.26 -0.10 -4.25
N ARG A 137 -12.39 -0.53 -3.00
CA ARG A 137 -12.85 -1.88 -2.65
C ARG A 137 -14.25 -2.22 -3.14
N LYS A 138 -15.14 -1.25 -3.33
CA LYS A 138 -16.48 -1.50 -3.90
C LYS A 138 -16.42 -2.10 -5.31
N TYR A 139 -15.32 -1.88 -6.02
CA TYR A 139 -15.06 -2.41 -7.35
C TYR A 139 -14.12 -3.62 -7.35
N GLY A 140 -13.89 -4.24 -6.19
CA GLY A 140 -13.02 -5.40 -6.05
C GLY A 140 -11.51 -5.09 -6.09
N VAL A 141 -11.14 -3.82 -6.16
CA VAL A 141 -9.74 -3.39 -6.21
C VAL A 141 -9.15 -3.33 -4.81
N TYR A 142 -8.02 -3.99 -4.60
CA TYR A 142 -7.27 -3.91 -3.35
C TYR A 142 -6.17 -2.86 -3.44
N SER A 143 -6.04 -2.08 -2.36
CA SER A 143 -5.10 -0.97 -2.29
C SER A 143 -3.80 -1.39 -1.61
N TYR A 144 -2.66 -1.06 -2.22
CA TYR A 144 -1.35 -1.09 -1.59
C TYR A 144 -1.04 0.28 -1.02
N ILE A 145 -1.49 0.54 0.20
CA ILE A 145 -1.19 1.83 0.85
C ILE A 145 0.31 2.03 0.99
N LYS A 146 0.80 3.24 0.64
CA LYS A 146 2.23 3.49 0.46
C LYS A 146 2.69 4.81 1.09
N HIS A 147 3.94 4.94 1.42
CA HIS A 147 5.04 3.97 1.47
C HIS A 147 5.34 3.66 2.93
N PHE A 148 5.16 2.41 3.33
CA PHE A 148 5.27 2.00 4.72
C PHE A 148 6.73 1.68 5.09
N ALA A 149 7.37 2.49 5.95
CA ALA A 149 6.92 3.74 6.52
C ALA A 149 8.07 4.76 6.52
N LEU A 150 7.79 5.97 7.03
CA LEU A 150 8.80 7.03 7.21
C LEU A 150 9.46 7.47 5.89
N TYR A 151 8.64 7.74 4.86
CA TYR A 151 9.10 8.17 3.54
C TYR A 151 8.65 9.61 3.22
N GLU A 152 8.88 10.50 4.15
CA GLU A 152 8.50 11.93 4.07
C GLU A 152 9.61 12.81 3.47
N GLY A 153 10.75 12.23 3.17
CA GLY A 153 11.91 12.95 2.66
C GLY A 153 11.93 13.14 1.15
N ASN A 154 12.87 13.96 0.68
CA ASN A 154 13.08 14.23 -0.74
C ASN A 154 14.04 13.25 -1.41
N ALA A 155 14.83 12.51 -0.65
CA ALA A 155 15.83 11.58 -1.15
C ALA A 155 15.37 10.13 -0.96
N LYS A 156 15.76 9.29 -1.91
CA LYS A 156 15.54 7.84 -1.85
C LYS A 156 16.62 7.20 -0.97
N MET A 157 16.25 6.08 -0.33
CA MET A 157 17.20 5.24 0.43
C MET A 157 17.97 5.98 1.53
N VAL A 158 17.31 6.90 2.22
CA VAL A 158 17.90 7.65 3.33
C VAL A 158 17.58 6.99 4.66
N SER A 159 18.49 7.15 5.62
CA SER A 159 18.23 6.83 7.02
C SER A 159 17.38 7.90 7.66
N VAL A 160 16.28 7.50 8.28
CA VAL A 160 15.39 8.37 9.02
C VAL A 160 15.41 8.01 10.50
N TRP A 161 15.38 9.03 11.32
CA TRP A 161 15.47 8.93 12.78
C TRP A 161 14.33 9.72 13.41
N SER A 162 13.66 9.10 14.34
CA SER A 162 12.60 9.74 15.13
C SER A 162 12.44 9.00 16.46
N ASN A 163 11.80 9.63 17.43
CA ASN A 163 11.41 8.94 18.65
C ASN A 163 10.17 8.07 18.40
N GLU A 164 9.97 7.10 19.28
CA GLU A 164 8.89 6.11 19.12
C GLU A 164 7.50 6.78 19.15
N GLN A 165 7.30 7.78 19.98
CA GLN A 165 6.04 8.50 20.10
C GLN A 165 5.66 9.16 18.77
N ALA A 166 6.57 9.93 18.17
CA ALA A 166 6.31 10.58 16.87
C ALA A 166 6.07 9.55 15.75
N ILE A 167 6.84 8.44 15.75
CA ILE A 167 6.62 7.35 14.79
C ILE A 167 5.20 6.83 14.89
N ARG A 168 4.69 6.55 16.10
CA ARG A 168 3.37 5.96 16.32
C ARG A 168 2.23 6.95 16.10
N GLU A 169 2.36 8.16 16.62
CA GLU A 169 1.25 9.13 16.68
C GLU A 169 1.10 9.94 15.38
N ILE A 170 2.19 10.09 14.61
CA ILE A 170 2.21 10.89 13.37
C ILE A 170 2.38 10.00 12.16
N TYR A 171 3.53 9.33 12.03
CA TYR A 171 3.93 8.69 10.78
C TYR A 171 3.25 7.36 10.49
N LEU A 172 2.90 6.60 11.52
CA LEU A 172 2.16 5.33 11.38
C LEU A 172 0.65 5.51 11.47
N LYS A 173 0.19 6.63 12.02
CA LYS A 173 -1.25 6.87 12.24
C LYS A 173 -2.09 6.80 10.97
N PRO A 174 -1.70 7.37 9.82
CA PRO A 174 -2.47 7.26 8.59
C PRO A 174 -2.65 5.81 8.11
N PHE A 175 -1.59 5.02 8.24
CA PHE A 175 -1.62 3.60 7.87
C PHE A 175 -2.54 2.80 8.80
N GLU A 176 -2.46 3.05 10.11
CA GLU A 176 -3.33 2.42 11.10
C GLU A 176 -4.81 2.64 10.78
N ILE A 177 -5.21 3.89 10.54
CA ILE A 177 -6.58 4.26 10.23
C ILE A 177 -7.02 3.63 8.90
N SER A 178 -6.17 3.68 7.87
CA SER A 178 -6.50 3.11 6.55
C SER A 178 -6.69 1.60 6.60
N VAL A 179 -5.96 0.89 7.46
CA VAL A 179 -6.17 -0.56 7.66
C VAL A 179 -7.41 -0.84 8.48
N LYS A 180 -7.54 -0.20 9.66
CA LYS A 180 -8.62 -0.51 10.61
C LYS A 180 -9.99 -0.05 10.13
N ASP A 181 -10.06 1.16 9.61
CA ASP A 181 -11.33 1.78 9.23
C ASP A 181 -11.63 1.65 7.73
N GLY A 182 -10.60 1.72 6.87
CA GLY A 182 -10.74 1.58 5.41
C GLY A 182 -10.65 0.14 4.93
N GLY A 183 -10.07 -0.75 5.73
CA GLY A 183 -9.88 -2.16 5.39
C GLY A 183 -8.80 -2.37 4.33
N ALA A 184 -7.78 -1.51 4.29
CA ALA A 184 -6.59 -1.80 3.49
C ALA A 184 -5.95 -3.10 3.93
N ASN A 185 -5.56 -3.94 2.99
CA ASN A 185 -5.02 -5.27 3.28
C ASN A 185 -3.66 -5.54 2.61
N ALA A 186 -3.10 -4.56 1.93
CA ALA A 186 -1.78 -4.62 1.33
C ALA A 186 -1.03 -3.31 1.58
N VAL A 187 0.30 -3.37 1.59
CA VAL A 187 1.18 -2.21 1.72
C VAL A 187 2.32 -2.26 0.73
N MET A 188 2.76 -1.10 0.28
CA MET A 188 4.05 -0.95 -0.38
C MET A 188 5.07 -0.46 0.65
N VAL A 189 6.11 -1.24 0.85
CA VAL A 189 7.18 -0.89 1.80
C VAL A 189 8.02 0.25 1.24
N SER A 190 8.40 1.18 2.12
CA SER A 190 9.25 2.32 1.74
C SER A 190 10.68 1.91 1.45
N TRP A 191 11.38 2.77 0.72
CA TRP A 191 12.83 2.62 0.53
C TRP A 191 13.67 3.19 1.68
N SER A 192 13.02 3.79 2.68
CA SER A 192 13.72 4.37 3.82
C SER A 192 14.36 3.32 4.70
N PHE A 193 15.47 3.69 5.31
CA PHE A 193 16.06 2.97 6.42
C PHE A 193 15.56 3.58 7.72
N VAL A 194 14.98 2.78 8.59
CA VAL A 194 14.61 3.20 9.95
C VAL A 194 15.83 2.97 10.83
N GLY A 195 16.52 4.04 11.13
CA GLY A 195 17.87 3.94 11.70
C GLY A 195 18.85 3.31 10.71
N HIS A 196 19.35 2.11 11.03
CA HIS A 196 20.34 1.40 10.22
C HIS A 196 19.75 0.32 9.31
N LYS A 197 18.48 -0.01 9.50
CA LYS A 197 17.84 -1.13 8.79
C LYS A 197 16.81 -0.62 7.80
N TRP A 198 16.84 -1.18 6.60
CA TRP A 198 15.76 -0.94 5.66
C TRP A 198 14.39 -1.27 6.28
N ALA A 199 13.38 -0.46 5.98
CA ALA A 199 12.05 -0.62 6.54
C ALA A 199 11.51 -2.05 6.39
N GLY A 200 11.75 -2.69 5.24
CA GLY A 200 11.34 -4.07 4.96
C GLY A 200 12.07 -5.16 5.76
N GLU A 201 13.27 -4.87 6.27
CA GLU A 201 14.04 -5.78 7.13
C GLU A 201 13.74 -5.60 8.62
N THR A 202 13.03 -4.53 8.96
CA THR A 202 12.76 -4.18 10.36
C THR A 202 11.58 -5.01 10.88
N SER A 203 11.87 -6.12 11.56
CA SER A 203 10.83 -7.04 12.08
C SER A 203 9.82 -6.35 13.00
N GLN A 204 10.28 -5.41 13.83
CA GLN A 204 9.39 -4.63 14.68
C GLN A 204 8.38 -3.84 13.86
N LEU A 205 8.78 -3.26 12.73
CA LEU A 205 7.89 -2.51 11.86
C LEU A 205 6.95 -3.45 11.08
N MET A 206 7.51 -4.47 10.43
CA MET A 206 6.78 -5.33 9.51
C MET A 206 5.92 -6.40 10.21
N ASN A 207 6.34 -6.89 11.36
CA ASN A 207 5.59 -7.90 12.10
C ASN A 207 4.83 -7.26 13.27
N THR A 208 5.56 -6.74 14.27
CA THR A 208 4.91 -6.24 15.49
C THR A 208 3.96 -5.07 15.23
N VAL A 209 4.38 -4.08 14.43
CA VAL A 209 3.52 -2.93 14.14
C VAL A 209 2.47 -3.30 13.09
N LEU A 210 2.91 -3.65 11.89
CA LEU A 210 2.02 -3.79 10.74
C LEU A 210 1.03 -4.95 10.90
N ARG A 211 1.50 -6.11 11.33
CA ARG A 211 0.67 -7.31 11.44
C ARG A 211 -0.04 -7.43 12.78
N ASP A 212 0.70 -7.33 13.89
CA ASP A 212 0.14 -7.64 15.21
C ASP A 212 -0.68 -6.48 15.79
N ARG A 213 -0.31 -5.21 15.49
CA ARG A 213 -0.96 -4.01 16.05
C ARG A 213 -1.93 -3.36 15.07
N VAL A 214 -1.51 -3.16 13.83
CA VAL A 214 -2.34 -2.55 12.78
C VAL A 214 -3.31 -3.56 12.21
N GLY A 215 -2.93 -4.83 12.11
CA GLY A 215 -3.83 -5.94 11.77
C GLY A 215 -3.86 -6.31 10.29
N ILE A 216 -2.85 -5.94 9.52
CA ILE A 216 -2.75 -6.39 8.13
C ILE A 216 -2.55 -7.90 8.08
N GLN A 217 -3.47 -8.61 7.45
CA GLN A 217 -3.49 -10.07 7.37
C GLN A 217 -2.82 -10.62 6.11
N ARG A 218 -2.72 -9.83 5.05
CA ARG A 218 -2.13 -10.23 3.77
C ARG A 218 -0.68 -9.78 3.65
N ASN A 219 0.07 -10.48 2.81
CA ASN A 219 1.48 -10.16 2.56
C ASN A 219 1.61 -8.80 1.89
N GLY A 220 2.42 -7.93 2.49
CA GLY A 220 2.85 -6.72 1.81
C GLY A 220 3.66 -7.11 0.57
N THR A 221 3.31 -6.55 -0.58
CA THR A 221 4.23 -6.56 -1.71
C THR A 221 5.37 -5.62 -1.40
N TYR A 222 6.56 -6.15 -1.51
CA TYR A 222 7.76 -5.33 -1.45
C TYR A 222 7.76 -4.46 -2.70
N GLY A 223 7.68 -3.14 -2.51
CA GLY A 223 8.04 -2.22 -3.59
C GLY A 223 9.41 -2.63 -4.12
N PHE A 224 9.65 -2.46 -5.41
CA PHE A 224 10.87 -2.83 -6.08
C PHE A 224 12.10 -2.66 -5.19
N LEU A 225 12.79 -3.75 -4.91
CA LEU A 225 14.14 -3.67 -4.39
C LEU A 225 15.01 -3.06 -5.49
N PRO A 226 15.73 -1.97 -5.25
CA PRO A 226 16.80 -1.60 -6.15
C PRO A 226 17.82 -2.74 -6.14
N LYS A 227 18.21 -3.14 -7.34
CA LYS A 227 19.35 -4.08 -7.53
C LYS A 227 20.61 -3.44 -7.01
#